data_9c559f6920b18acad99b4cd8b1e11cbc
#
_entry.id   9c559f6920b18acad99b4cd8b1e11cbc
#
_cell.length_a   1.000
_cell.length_b   1.000
_cell.length_c   1.000
_cell.angle_alpha   90.00
_cell.angle_beta   90.00
_cell.angle_gamma   90.00
#
_symmetry.space_group_name_H-M   'P 1'
#
loop_
_entity.id
_entity.type
_entity.pdbx_description
1 polymer ?
#
loop_
_entity_poly.entity_id
_entity_poly.type
_entity_poly.pdbx_seq_one_letter_code
_entity_poly.pdbx_strand_id
1 'polypeptide(L)'
;MNETIKLTLIKSLIINSVKNETFFRGQVVKAADGKLITEAYHEQAGDEAYQEKMLARGLATNLADLLTHLSDYLSTSGQSSGDNIIDYDEEGDNIIISLVVSDRFNKGYTDPLAKLSAKYIEEAMLMDWWKPINEKQSALYAQFVERDLAAIKRCFNKTAPAAPVVPYTRKLEVTGSAVCLEPGDEATVTYAVDADAIDDIEAMVEDESIARVGRTKEGFTLKGNHRGHTWAKLYSRHDPDVSRTIHIYVNDHS
;
A
#
# COMPACT_ATOMS: atom_id res chain seq x y z
N MET A 1 1.23 -2.84 14.61
CA MET A 1 -0.12 -2.22 14.58
C MET A 1 -0.90 -2.87 13.46
N ASN A 2 -2.22 -3.01 13.59
CA ASN A 2 -3.06 -3.47 12.48
C ASN A 2 -3.64 -2.25 11.77
N GLU A 3 -3.83 -2.38 10.47
CA GLU A 3 -4.38 -1.31 9.62
C GLU A 3 -5.66 -1.78 8.95
N THR A 4 -6.61 -0.87 8.73
CA THR A 4 -7.86 -1.19 8.04
C THR A 4 -7.76 -0.78 6.58
N ILE A 5 -8.05 -1.71 5.67
CA ILE A 5 -8.22 -1.45 4.24
C ILE A 5 -9.68 -1.66 3.85
N LYS A 6 -10.15 -0.96 2.82
CA LYS A 6 -11.50 -1.10 2.27
C LYS A 6 -11.43 -1.66 0.86
N LEU A 7 -12.18 -2.73 0.62
CA LEU A 7 -12.41 -3.27 -0.71
C LEU A 7 -13.77 -2.79 -1.20
N THR A 8 -13.82 -2.22 -2.39
CA THR A 8 -15.08 -1.81 -3.04
C THR A 8 -15.36 -2.73 -4.21
N LEU A 9 -16.49 -3.44 -4.17
CA LEU A 9 -16.99 -4.29 -5.24
C LEU A 9 -18.23 -3.62 -5.84
N ILE A 10 -18.44 -3.74 -7.14
CA ILE A 10 -19.57 -3.13 -7.86
C ILE A 10 -20.55 -4.23 -8.25
N LYS A 11 -21.74 -4.24 -7.64
CA LYS A 11 -22.78 -5.27 -7.83
C LYS A 11 -23.17 -5.45 -9.29
N SER A 12 -23.46 -4.34 -9.97
CA SER A 12 -23.89 -4.36 -11.38
C SER A 12 -22.83 -4.97 -12.30
N LEU A 13 -21.54 -4.72 -12.04
CA LEU A 13 -20.47 -5.32 -12.83
C LEU A 13 -20.42 -6.83 -12.67
N ILE A 14 -20.53 -7.34 -11.44
CA ILE A 14 -20.55 -8.78 -11.16
C ILE A 14 -21.76 -9.44 -11.84
N ILE A 15 -22.95 -8.89 -11.66
CA ILE A 15 -24.19 -9.42 -12.25
C ILE A 15 -24.13 -9.40 -13.77
N ASN A 16 -23.68 -8.29 -14.36
CA ASN A 16 -23.56 -8.17 -15.82
C ASN A 16 -22.52 -9.14 -16.39
N SER A 17 -21.42 -9.40 -15.66
CA SER A 17 -20.43 -10.38 -16.07
C SER A 17 -21.04 -11.80 -16.12
N VAL A 18 -21.81 -12.18 -15.10
CA VAL A 18 -22.53 -13.46 -15.07
C VAL A 18 -23.53 -13.55 -16.21
N LYS A 19 -24.35 -12.52 -16.44
CA LYS A 19 -25.29 -12.46 -17.56
C LYS A 19 -24.57 -12.65 -18.91
N ASN A 20 -23.50 -11.93 -19.13
CA ASN A 20 -22.72 -11.99 -20.38
C ASN A 20 -22.12 -13.40 -20.59
N GLU A 21 -21.51 -13.98 -19.56
CA GLU A 21 -20.87 -15.30 -19.66
C GLU A 21 -21.91 -16.39 -19.95
N THR A 22 -23.05 -16.37 -19.28
CA THR A 22 -24.14 -17.30 -19.54
C THR A 22 -24.73 -17.13 -20.94
N PHE A 23 -24.84 -15.88 -21.43
CA PHE A 23 -25.30 -15.58 -22.77
C PHE A 23 -24.33 -16.12 -23.84
N PHE A 24 -23.03 -15.86 -23.71
CA PHE A 24 -22.04 -16.35 -24.68
C PHE A 24 -21.96 -17.86 -24.71
N ARG A 25 -22.01 -18.54 -23.58
CA ARG A 25 -21.94 -20.00 -23.52
C ARG A 25 -23.25 -20.64 -24.00
N GLY A 26 -24.40 -20.03 -23.71
CA GLY A 26 -25.69 -20.48 -24.23
C GLY A 26 -25.79 -20.43 -25.76
N GLN A 27 -25.04 -19.51 -26.42
CA GLN A 27 -24.99 -19.44 -27.89
C GLN A 27 -24.12 -20.51 -28.55
N VAL A 28 -23.19 -21.11 -27.82
CA VAL A 28 -22.21 -22.07 -28.40
C VAL A 28 -22.81 -23.48 -28.54
N VAL A 29 -23.94 -23.76 -27.91
CA VAL A 29 -24.60 -25.07 -28.02
C VAL A 29 -25.36 -25.16 -29.35
N LYS A 30 -24.61 -25.38 -30.44
CA LYS A 30 -25.18 -25.84 -31.71
C LYS A 30 -25.19 -27.35 -31.70
N ALA A 31 -26.33 -27.94 -32.07
CA ALA A 31 -26.37 -29.36 -32.37
C ALA A 31 -25.38 -29.72 -33.49
N ALA A 32 -24.91 -30.96 -33.53
CA ALA A 32 -23.95 -31.44 -34.55
C ALA A 32 -24.49 -31.29 -36.00
N ASP A 33 -25.81 -31.05 -36.15
CA ASP A 33 -26.49 -30.78 -37.42
C ASP A 33 -26.62 -29.28 -37.76
N GLY A 34 -26.03 -28.39 -36.97
CA GLY A 34 -26.07 -26.95 -37.16
C GLY A 34 -27.37 -26.25 -36.76
N LYS A 35 -28.36 -26.99 -36.23
CA LYS A 35 -29.58 -26.38 -35.67
C LYS A 35 -29.29 -25.77 -34.32
N LEU A 36 -29.78 -24.55 -34.07
CA LEU A 36 -29.85 -23.95 -32.74
C LEU A 36 -30.73 -24.84 -31.85
N ILE A 37 -30.16 -25.39 -30.79
CA ILE A 37 -30.97 -26.07 -29.78
C ILE A 37 -31.78 -24.98 -29.09
N THR A 38 -33.08 -24.95 -29.32
CA THR A 38 -34.03 -23.97 -28.73
C THR A 38 -34.02 -24.00 -27.20
N GLU A 39 -33.53 -25.04 -26.58
CA GLU A 39 -33.33 -25.16 -25.13
C GLU A 39 -32.17 -24.27 -24.60
N ALA A 40 -31.25 -23.83 -25.43
CA ALA A 40 -30.13 -22.97 -25.01
C ALA A 40 -30.57 -21.57 -24.49
N TYR A 41 -31.75 -21.10 -24.90
CA TYR A 41 -32.30 -19.83 -24.38
C TYR A 41 -32.69 -19.91 -22.90
N HIS A 42 -33.01 -21.08 -22.38
CA HIS A 42 -33.32 -21.29 -20.95
C HIS A 42 -32.07 -21.33 -20.07
N GLU A 43 -30.89 -21.42 -20.67
CA GLU A 43 -29.61 -21.45 -19.97
C GLU A 43 -29.05 -20.06 -19.69
N GLN A 44 -29.62 -19.02 -20.30
CA GLN A 44 -29.15 -17.65 -20.20
C GLN A 44 -29.76 -16.94 -18.97
N ALA A 45 -28.92 -16.28 -18.19
CA ALA A 45 -29.38 -15.36 -17.16
C ALA A 45 -29.89 -14.08 -17.85
N GLY A 46 -31.21 -13.92 -17.93
CA GLY A 46 -31.87 -12.80 -18.58
C GLY A 46 -32.33 -11.71 -17.62
N ASP A 47 -33.14 -10.79 -18.16
CA ASP A 47 -33.73 -9.68 -17.41
C ASP A 47 -35.15 -9.99 -16.89
N GLU A 48 -35.55 -11.28 -16.86
CA GLU A 48 -36.81 -11.67 -16.26
C GLU A 48 -36.75 -11.49 -14.74
N ALA A 49 -37.82 -10.98 -14.13
CA ALA A 49 -37.88 -10.65 -12.71
C ALA A 49 -37.54 -11.84 -11.78
N TYR A 50 -37.76 -13.06 -12.24
CA TYR A 50 -37.35 -14.27 -11.50
C TYR A 50 -35.86 -14.49 -11.55
N GLN A 51 -35.25 -14.33 -12.71
CA GLN A 51 -33.79 -14.49 -12.90
C GLN A 51 -33.01 -13.41 -12.19
N GLU A 52 -33.51 -12.15 -12.18
CA GLU A 52 -32.90 -11.06 -11.39
C GLU A 52 -32.90 -11.39 -9.89
N LYS A 53 -33.99 -11.95 -9.36
CA LYS A 53 -34.05 -12.38 -7.97
C LYS A 53 -33.07 -13.53 -7.68
N MET A 54 -32.91 -14.46 -8.61
CA MET A 54 -31.93 -15.56 -8.48
C MET A 54 -30.52 -15.01 -8.48
N LEU A 55 -30.18 -14.07 -9.37
CA LEU A 55 -28.86 -13.43 -9.41
C LEU A 55 -28.57 -12.63 -8.14
N ALA A 56 -29.56 -11.85 -7.66
CA ALA A 56 -29.40 -11.09 -6.41
C ALA A 56 -29.17 -12.02 -5.21
N ARG A 57 -29.92 -13.13 -5.13
CA ARG A 57 -29.73 -14.14 -4.09
C ARG A 57 -28.38 -14.84 -4.22
N GLY A 58 -27.97 -15.20 -5.44
CA GLY A 58 -26.66 -15.79 -5.71
C GLY A 58 -25.53 -14.89 -5.29
N LEU A 59 -25.62 -13.57 -5.61
CA LEU A 59 -24.64 -12.57 -5.17
C LEU A 59 -24.53 -12.54 -3.64
N ALA A 60 -25.65 -12.42 -2.94
CA ALA A 60 -25.67 -12.37 -1.48
C ALA A 60 -25.09 -13.64 -0.83
N THR A 61 -25.45 -14.83 -1.36
CA THR A 61 -24.96 -16.11 -0.85
C THR A 61 -23.44 -16.24 -1.05
N ASN A 62 -22.94 -15.95 -2.25
CA ASN A 62 -21.52 -16.10 -2.57
C ASN A 62 -20.65 -14.99 -1.94
N LEU A 63 -21.23 -13.81 -1.68
CA LEU A 63 -20.59 -12.78 -0.87
C LEU A 63 -20.44 -13.27 0.59
N ALA A 64 -21.49 -13.83 1.18
CA ALA A 64 -21.44 -14.38 2.54
C ALA A 64 -20.41 -15.52 2.66
N ASP A 65 -20.28 -16.36 1.65
CA ASP A 65 -19.28 -17.42 1.60
C ASP A 65 -17.84 -16.82 1.54
N LEU A 66 -17.61 -15.84 0.66
CA LEU A 66 -16.33 -15.12 0.62
C LEU A 66 -15.98 -14.51 1.98
N LEU A 67 -16.93 -13.82 2.63
CA LEU A 67 -16.71 -13.20 3.94
C LEU A 67 -16.40 -14.23 5.03
N THR A 68 -17.01 -15.41 4.95
CA THR A 68 -16.65 -16.53 5.83
C THR A 68 -15.20 -16.95 5.65
N HIS A 69 -14.71 -17.01 4.41
CA HIS A 69 -13.31 -17.29 4.11
C HIS A 69 -12.35 -16.18 4.53
N LEU A 70 -12.84 -14.95 4.67
CA LEU A 70 -12.10 -13.77 5.10
C LEU A 70 -12.31 -13.42 6.58
N SER A 71 -12.99 -14.26 7.35
CA SER A 71 -13.40 -13.98 8.73
C SER A 71 -12.25 -13.54 9.64
N ASP A 72 -11.05 -14.10 9.46
CA ASP A 72 -9.85 -13.74 10.23
C ASP A 72 -9.35 -12.30 9.96
N TYR A 73 -9.79 -11.70 8.87
CA TYR A 73 -9.39 -10.37 8.42
C TYR A 73 -10.52 -9.34 8.49
N LEU A 74 -11.74 -9.73 8.83
CA LEU A 74 -12.86 -8.79 8.91
C LEU A 74 -12.66 -7.83 10.09
N SER A 75 -12.99 -6.55 9.84
CA SER A 75 -12.96 -5.53 10.88
C SER A 75 -14.15 -5.72 11.82
N THR A 76 -13.89 -5.92 13.10
CA THR A 76 -14.94 -6.00 14.14
C THR A 76 -15.40 -4.63 14.62
N SER A 77 -14.87 -3.54 14.06
CA SER A 77 -15.14 -2.16 14.54
C SER A 77 -16.46 -1.58 14.07
N GLY A 78 -17.17 -2.25 13.18
CA GLY A 78 -18.52 -1.89 12.73
C GLY A 78 -19.56 -2.77 13.39
N GLN A 79 -19.77 -2.67 14.71
CA GLN A 79 -20.87 -3.37 15.34
C GLN A 79 -22.21 -2.80 14.83
N SER A 80 -22.76 -3.42 13.80
CA SER A 80 -24.18 -3.32 13.58
C SER A 80 -24.87 -4.05 14.73
N SER A 81 -25.66 -3.34 15.49
CA SER A 81 -26.54 -3.87 16.51
C SER A 81 -27.65 -4.69 15.84
N GLY A 82 -27.36 -5.92 15.46
CA GLY A 82 -28.33 -6.81 14.84
C GLY A 82 -27.67 -8.15 14.52
N ASP A 83 -28.46 -9.17 14.43
CA ASP A 83 -28.09 -10.57 14.22
C ASP A 83 -27.28 -10.89 12.95
N ASN A 84 -26.71 -9.88 12.29
CA ASN A 84 -25.90 -10.04 11.10
C ASN A 84 -24.41 -10.11 11.46
N ILE A 85 -23.87 -11.30 11.36
CA ILE A 85 -22.45 -11.63 11.62
C ILE A 85 -21.51 -11.09 10.53
N ILE A 86 -22.02 -10.44 9.48
CA ILE A 86 -21.28 -10.12 8.28
C ILE A 86 -21.16 -8.59 8.11
N ASP A 87 -19.95 -8.11 8.23
CA ASP A 87 -19.61 -6.69 8.23
C ASP A 87 -19.28 -6.22 6.81
N TYR A 88 -20.32 -5.83 6.07
CA TYR A 88 -20.15 -5.05 4.83
C TYR A 88 -21.19 -3.94 4.77
N ASP A 89 -20.79 -2.81 4.22
CA ASP A 89 -21.67 -1.69 3.97
C ASP A 89 -22.15 -1.69 2.52
N GLU A 90 -23.43 -1.39 2.29
CA GLU A 90 -23.97 -1.18 0.96
C GLU A 90 -24.19 0.30 0.71
N GLU A 91 -23.47 0.88 -0.24
CA GLU A 91 -23.69 2.23 -0.73
C GLU A 91 -24.17 2.19 -2.19
N GLY A 92 -25.48 2.13 -2.42
CA GLY A 92 -26.06 2.04 -3.76
C GLY A 92 -25.65 0.74 -4.48
N ASP A 93 -24.82 0.87 -5.53
CA ASP A 93 -24.28 -0.27 -6.31
C ASP A 93 -22.97 -0.84 -5.73
N ASN A 94 -22.40 -0.20 -4.70
CA ASN A 94 -21.14 -0.61 -4.11
C ASN A 94 -21.36 -1.52 -2.90
N ILE A 95 -20.51 -2.54 -2.81
CA ILE A 95 -20.31 -3.37 -1.62
C ILE A 95 -18.95 -3.01 -1.05
N ILE A 96 -18.92 -2.54 0.19
CA ILE A 96 -17.68 -2.12 0.86
C ILE A 96 -17.35 -3.15 1.94
N ILE A 97 -16.20 -3.82 1.80
CA ILE A 97 -15.70 -4.81 2.76
C ILE A 97 -14.51 -4.18 3.50
N SER A 98 -14.61 -4.04 4.81
CA SER A 98 -13.54 -3.52 5.66
C SER A 98 -12.70 -4.67 6.22
N LEU A 99 -11.42 -4.70 5.91
CA LEU A 99 -10.49 -5.75 6.32
C LEU A 99 -9.38 -5.17 7.21
N VAL A 100 -9.03 -5.88 8.25
CA VAL A 100 -7.90 -5.59 9.12
C VAL A 100 -6.69 -6.38 8.64
N VAL A 101 -5.64 -5.70 8.28
CA VAL A 101 -4.40 -6.30 7.78
C VAL A 101 -3.21 -5.88 8.64
N SER A 102 -2.11 -6.62 8.56
CA SER A 102 -0.86 -6.23 9.20
C SER A 102 -0.34 -4.90 8.64
N ASP A 103 0.32 -4.09 9.47
CA ASP A 103 1.05 -2.87 9.05
C ASP A 103 2.13 -3.13 7.99
N ARG A 104 2.54 -4.38 7.82
CA ARG A 104 3.45 -4.81 6.75
C ARG A 104 2.75 -5.17 5.44
N PHE A 105 1.43 -5.13 5.40
CA PHE A 105 0.68 -5.43 4.18
C PHE A 105 1.05 -4.44 3.07
N ASN A 106 1.28 -4.97 1.87
CA ASN A 106 1.55 -4.13 0.72
C ASN A 106 0.24 -3.56 0.15
N LYS A 107 -0.05 -2.29 0.42
CA LYS A 107 -1.26 -1.58 -0.04
C LYS A 107 -1.47 -1.61 -1.56
N GLY A 108 -0.42 -1.80 -2.36
CA GLY A 108 -0.54 -2.01 -3.80
C GLY A 108 -1.35 -3.25 -4.18
N TYR A 109 -1.61 -4.16 -3.23
CA TYR A 109 -2.46 -5.33 -3.44
C TYR A 109 -3.93 -5.10 -3.10
N THR A 110 -4.34 -3.91 -2.64
CA THR A 110 -5.76 -3.61 -2.33
C THR A 110 -6.65 -3.74 -3.57
N ASP A 111 -6.28 -3.12 -4.69
CA ASP A 111 -7.03 -3.22 -5.95
C ASP A 111 -7.03 -4.63 -6.55
N PRO A 112 -5.87 -5.32 -6.66
CA PRO A 112 -5.85 -6.74 -7.03
C PRO A 112 -6.75 -7.61 -6.15
N LEU A 113 -6.77 -7.38 -4.83
CA LEU A 113 -7.59 -8.11 -3.89
C LEU A 113 -9.10 -7.86 -4.13
N ALA A 114 -9.50 -6.61 -4.36
CA ALA A 114 -10.88 -6.27 -4.72
C ALA A 114 -11.32 -6.96 -6.03
N LYS A 115 -10.47 -6.92 -7.07
CA LYS A 115 -10.73 -7.59 -8.36
C LYS A 115 -10.83 -9.10 -8.22
N LEU A 116 -9.95 -9.73 -7.46
CA LEU A 116 -10.01 -11.17 -7.21
C LEU A 116 -11.25 -11.56 -6.41
N SER A 117 -11.65 -10.74 -5.44
CA SER A 117 -12.87 -10.95 -4.65
C SER A 117 -14.13 -10.86 -5.51
N ALA A 118 -14.22 -9.85 -6.40
CA ALA A 118 -15.31 -9.73 -7.34
C ALA A 118 -15.37 -10.95 -8.28
N LYS A 119 -14.21 -11.36 -8.80
CA LYS A 119 -14.10 -12.51 -9.69
C LYS A 119 -14.45 -13.82 -9.01
N TYR A 120 -14.05 -14.01 -7.75
CA TYR A 120 -14.47 -15.17 -6.96
C TYR A 120 -16.00 -15.28 -6.87
N ILE A 121 -16.68 -14.17 -6.56
CA ILE A 121 -18.14 -14.15 -6.45
C ILE A 121 -18.77 -14.46 -7.82
N GLU A 122 -18.28 -13.86 -8.90
CA GLU A 122 -18.73 -14.10 -10.26
C GLU A 122 -18.62 -15.60 -10.64
N GLU A 123 -17.47 -16.21 -10.43
CA GLU A 123 -17.23 -17.61 -10.74
C GLU A 123 -18.05 -18.56 -9.85
N ALA A 124 -18.26 -18.22 -8.58
CA ALA A 124 -19.11 -18.98 -7.69
C ALA A 124 -20.59 -18.88 -8.09
N MET A 125 -21.07 -17.71 -8.51
CA MET A 125 -22.42 -17.53 -9.07
C MET A 125 -22.60 -18.34 -10.36
N LEU A 126 -21.58 -18.38 -11.23
CA LEU A 126 -21.61 -19.19 -12.45
C LEU A 126 -21.60 -20.70 -12.14
N MET A 127 -20.83 -21.12 -11.14
CA MET A 127 -20.85 -22.50 -10.65
C MET A 127 -22.24 -22.91 -10.21
N ASP A 128 -22.90 -22.09 -9.39
CA ASP A 128 -24.25 -22.33 -8.90
C ASP A 128 -25.29 -22.30 -10.03
N TRP A 129 -25.15 -21.38 -10.98
CA TRP A 129 -26.03 -21.27 -12.15
C TRP A 129 -25.99 -22.53 -13.01
N TRP A 130 -24.80 -23.05 -13.31
CA TRP A 130 -24.61 -24.21 -14.17
C TRP A 130 -24.90 -25.55 -13.47
N LYS A 131 -24.92 -25.60 -12.16
CA LYS A 131 -25.08 -26.83 -11.38
C LYS A 131 -26.31 -27.66 -11.78
N PRO A 132 -27.51 -27.08 -11.95
CA PRO A 132 -28.68 -27.81 -12.40
C PRO A 132 -28.73 -28.07 -13.91
N ILE A 133 -27.96 -27.34 -14.71
CA ILE A 133 -28.06 -27.31 -16.18
C ILE A 133 -26.94 -28.13 -16.83
N ASN A 134 -25.70 -27.93 -16.37
CA ASN A 134 -24.52 -28.54 -16.95
C ASN A 134 -23.43 -28.78 -15.89
N GLU A 135 -23.40 -30.01 -15.39
CA GLU A 135 -22.47 -30.43 -14.32
C GLU A 135 -20.99 -30.22 -14.70
N LYS A 136 -20.62 -30.41 -15.98
CA LYS A 136 -19.23 -30.23 -16.45
C LYS A 136 -18.81 -28.75 -16.39
N GLN A 137 -19.72 -27.84 -16.73
CA GLN A 137 -19.46 -26.40 -16.60
C GLN A 137 -19.38 -26.01 -15.14
N SER A 138 -20.30 -26.49 -14.30
CA SER A 138 -20.23 -26.24 -12.86
C SER A 138 -18.92 -26.73 -12.27
N ALA A 139 -18.45 -27.92 -12.59
CA ALA A 139 -17.17 -28.45 -12.14
C ALA A 139 -15.95 -27.62 -12.61
N LEU A 140 -16.02 -27.04 -13.81
CA LEU A 140 -14.99 -26.14 -14.30
C LEU A 140 -14.93 -24.85 -13.46
N TYR A 141 -16.08 -24.23 -13.18
CA TYR A 141 -16.14 -23.03 -12.34
C TYR A 141 -15.73 -23.32 -10.90
N ALA A 142 -16.03 -24.49 -10.36
CA ALA A 142 -15.53 -24.89 -9.04
C ALA A 142 -13.99 -24.82 -8.94
N GLN A 143 -13.27 -25.26 -9.99
CA GLN A 143 -11.81 -25.15 -10.04
C GLN A 143 -11.34 -23.69 -10.07
N PHE A 144 -12.07 -22.81 -10.76
CA PHE A 144 -11.76 -21.38 -10.80
C PHE A 144 -11.99 -20.71 -9.45
N VAL A 145 -13.09 -21.03 -8.77
CA VAL A 145 -13.40 -20.58 -7.41
C VAL A 145 -12.27 -20.94 -6.44
N GLU A 146 -11.81 -22.19 -6.44
CA GLU A 146 -10.71 -22.66 -5.59
C GLU A 146 -9.39 -21.91 -5.92
N ARG A 147 -9.09 -21.75 -7.20
CA ARG A 147 -7.91 -21.00 -7.66
C ARG A 147 -7.93 -19.55 -7.16
N ASP A 148 -9.07 -18.86 -7.31
CA ASP A 148 -9.19 -17.45 -6.98
C ASP A 148 -9.22 -17.24 -5.47
N LEU A 149 -9.83 -18.15 -4.71
CA LEU A 149 -9.72 -18.15 -3.24
C LEU A 149 -8.26 -18.32 -2.78
N ALA A 150 -7.52 -19.22 -3.40
CA ALA A 150 -6.10 -19.40 -3.10
C ALA A 150 -5.27 -18.15 -3.49
N ALA A 151 -5.64 -17.43 -4.55
CA ALA A 151 -5.01 -16.19 -4.95
C ALA A 151 -5.32 -15.05 -3.96
N ILE A 152 -6.57 -14.92 -3.51
CA ILE A 152 -7.00 -13.99 -2.46
C ILE A 152 -6.17 -14.21 -1.19
N LYS A 153 -6.11 -15.44 -0.67
CA LYS A 153 -5.31 -15.78 0.51
C LYS A 153 -3.83 -15.44 0.36
N ARG A 154 -3.26 -15.62 -0.84
CA ARG A 154 -1.87 -15.22 -1.12
C ARG A 154 -1.64 -13.72 -1.10
N CYS A 155 -2.64 -12.89 -1.44
CA CYS A 155 -2.52 -11.43 -1.37
C CYS A 155 -2.28 -10.95 0.06
N PHE A 156 -2.90 -11.56 1.07
CA PHE A 156 -2.69 -11.18 2.47
C PHE A 156 -1.27 -11.44 2.97
N ASN A 157 -0.57 -12.41 2.38
CA ASN A 157 0.80 -12.73 2.72
C ASN A 157 1.84 -11.85 1.99
N LYS A 158 1.39 -10.89 1.16
CA LYS A 158 2.27 -9.95 0.45
C LYS A 158 2.64 -8.79 1.36
N THR A 159 3.89 -8.78 1.80
CA THR A 159 4.44 -7.69 2.60
C THR A 159 4.96 -6.57 1.70
N ALA A 160 4.87 -5.34 2.19
CA ALA A 160 5.56 -4.22 1.56
C ALA A 160 7.08 -4.50 1.56
N PRO A 161 7.80 -4.15 0.49
CA PRO A 161 9.25 -4.18 0.53
C PRO A 161 9.73 -3.33 1.70
N ALA A 162 10.74 -3.82 2.43
CA ALA A 162 11.36 -3.00 3.47
C ALA A 162 11.78 -1.66 2.86
N ALA A 163 11.49 -0.58 3.58
CA ALA A 163 11.98 0.73 3.16
C ALA A 163 13.51 0.62 2.98
N PRO A 164 14.06 1.17 1.89
CA PRO A 164 15.50 1.14 1.68
C PRO A 164 16.14 1.76 2.92
N VAL A 165 17.04 1.01 3.56
CA VAL A 165 17.84 1.54 4.66
C VAL A 165 18.79 2.55 4.02
N VAL A 166 18.47 3.83 4.17
CA VAL A 166 19.37 4.90 3.74
C VAL A 166 20.51 4.94 4.75
N PRO A 167 21.74 4.63 4.35
CA PRO A 167 22.87 4.70 5.26
C PRO A 167 23.06 6.16 5.69
N TYR A 168 22.95 6.43 6.97
CA TYR A 168 23.26 7.73 7.57
C TYR A 168 24.67 7.74 8.13
N THR A 169 25.24 8.95 8.32
CA THR A 169 26.59 9.13 8.83
C THR A 169 26.73 8.55 10.24
N ARG A 170 27.68 7.64 10.43
CA ARG A 170 28.07 7.05 11.73
C ARG A 170 29.44 7.50 12.18
N LYS A 171 30.26 7.99 11.28
CA LYS A 171 31.60 8.48 11.53
C LYS A 171 31.79 9.82 10.87
N LEU A 172 32.11 10.83 11.68
CA LEU A 172 32.40 12.20 11.24
C LEU A 172 33.83 12.54 11.59
N GLU A 173 34.63 12.89 10.61
CA GLU A 173 35.98 13.42 10.77
C GLU A 173 36.02 14.85 10.25
N VAL A 174 36.69 15.76 10.96
CA VAL A 174 36.79 17.18 10.59
C VAL A 174 38.27 17.58 10.53
N THR A 175 38.59 18.41 9.55
CA THR A 175 39.96 18.91 9.40
C THR A 175 40.18 20.04 10.39
N GLY A 176 40.93 19.75 11.45
CA GLY A 176 41.28 20.72 12.49
C GLY A 176 40.26 20.77 13.65
N SER A 177 40.71 21.12 14.83
CA SER A 177 39.89 21.27 16.05
C SER A 177 39.73 22.72 16.47
N ALA A 178 40.45 23.65 15.83
CA ALA A 178 40.37 25.08 16.10
C ALA A 178 40.67 25.92 14.85
N VAL A 179 40.04 27.09 14.77
CA VAL A 179 40.21 28.06 13.69
C VAL A 179 40.42 29.44 14.33
N CYS A 180 41.43 30.14 13.86
CA CYS A 180 41.69 31.55 14.22
C CYS A 180 41.30 32.45 13.05
N LEU A 181 40.49 33.45 13.31
CA LEU A 181 39.95 34.40 12.34
C LEU A 181 40.20 35.84 12.82
N GLU A 182 40.14 36.78 11.90
CA GLU A 182 39.95 38.20 12.20
C GLU A 182 38.47 38.56 11.95
N PRO A 183 37.98 39.67 12.51
CA PRO A 183 36.65 40.17 12.19
C PRO A 183 36.49 40.39 10.69
N GLY A 184 35.54 39.71 10.04
CA GLY A 184 35.31 39.75 8.61
C GLY A 184 35.94 38.60 7.81
N ASP A 185 36.91 37.88 8.38
CA ASP A 185 37.55 36.73 7.73
C ASP A 185 36.63 35.51 7.63
N GLU A 186 36.93 34.70 6.64
CA GLU A 186 36.24 33.44 6.39
C GLU A 186 37.22 32.26 6.31
N ALA A 187 36.92 31.16 6.95
CA ALA A 187 37.68 29.92 6.83
C ALA A 187 36.75 28.77 6.46
N THR A 188 37.20 27.91 5.55
CA THR A 188 36.45 26.72 5.16
C THR A 188 36.88 25.54 6.01
N VAL A 189 35.91 24.84 6.62
CA VAL A 189 36.11 23.61 7.36
C VAL A 189 35.57 22.47 6.50
N THR A 190 36.49 21.57 6.12
CA THR A 190 36.12 20.34 5.41
C THR A 190 35.90 19.21 6.39
N TYR A 191 35.01 18.27 6.01
CA TYR A 191 34.75 17.10 6.79
C TYR A 191 34.69 15.86 5.91
N ALA A 192 34.82 14.68 6.51
CA ALA A 192 34.64 13.41 5.85
C ALA A 192 33.64 12.57 6.65
N VAL A 193 32.79 11.86 5.92
CA VAL A 193 31.79 10.91 6.44
C VAL A 193 32.10 9.52 5.92
N ASP A 194 31.36 8.52 6.39
CA ASP A 194 31.46 7.15 5.88
C ASP A 194 31.21 7.12 4.37
N ALA A 195 31.97 6.33 3.62
CA ALA A 195 31.96 6.31 2.16
C ALA A 195 30.58 6.00 1.55
N ASP A 196 29.74 5.22 2.26
CA ASP A 196 28.42 4.81 1.80
C ASP A 196 27.29 5.64 2.44
N ALA A 197 27.61 6.62 3.30
CA ALA A 197 26.61 7.42 3.98
C ALA A 197 26.11 8.57 3.10
N ILE A 198 24.83 8.91 3.27
CA ILE A 198 24.31 10.17 2.75
C ILE A 198 24.87 11.31 3.62
N ASP A 199 25.27 12.38 2.97
CA ASP A 199 25.69 13.59 3.67
C ASP A 199 24.48 14.24 4.38
N ASP A 200 24.37 13.97 5.67
CA ASP A 200 23.33 14.44 6.58
C ASP A 200 23.89 15.40 7.65
N ILE A 201 25.10 15.95 7.43
CA ILE A 201 25.79 16.79 8.40
C ILE A 201 25.19 18.19 8.43
N GLU A 202 24.93 18.66 9.64
CA GLU A 202 24.55 20.03 9.96
C GLU A 202 25.60 20.69 10.87
N ALA A 203 25.62 22.00 10.88
CA ALA A 203 26.49 22.77 11.74
C ALA A 203 25.72 23.85 12.48
N MET A 204 26.08 24.08 13.73
CA MET A 204 25.60 25.20 14.54
C MET A 204 26.75 25.88 15.24
N VAL A 205 26.61 27.17 15.53
CA VAL A 205 27.56 27.97 16.34
C VAL A 205 26.87 28.32 17.64
N GLU A 206 27.61 28.30 18.76
CA GLU A 206 27.07 28.66 20.08
C GLU A 206 26.73 30.14 20.17
N ASP A 207 27.62 31.02 19.69
CA ASP A 207 27.39 32.46 19.71
C ASP A 207 27.57 33.06 18.31
N GLU A 208 26.45 33.29 17.65
CA GLU A 208 26.41 33.88 16.31
C GLU A 208 26.90 35.36 16.27
N SER A 209 26.98 36.03 17.42
CA SER A 209 27.55 37.38 17.47
C SER A 209 29.06 37.39 17.24
N ILE A 210 29.77 36.33 17.68
CA ILE A 210 31.22 36.15 17.54
C ILE A 210 31.54 35.54 16.16
N ALA A 211 30.86 34.47 15.75
CA ALA A 211 31.09 33.85 14.46
C ALA A 211 29.79 33.27 13.88
N ARG A 212 29.74 33.12 12.54
CA ARG A 212 28.64 32.48 11.85
C ARG A 212 29.12 31.31 11.02
N VAL A 213 28.21 30.32 10.83
CA VAL A 213 28.47 29.17 9.96
C VAL A 213 27.58 29.23 8.73
N GLY A 214 28.16 28.96 7.57
CA GLY A 214 27.45 28.79 6.30
C GLY A 214 27.80 27.46 5.68
N ARG A 215 26.88 26.84 4.95
CA ARG A 215 27.14 25.58 4.21
C ARG A 215 27.67 25.90 2.82
N THR A 216 28.68 25.20 2.37
CA THR A 216 29.23 25.24 1.02
C THR A 216 29.16 23.86 0.36
N LYS A 217 29.57 23.76 -0.91
CA LYS A 217 29.65 22.47 -1.60
C LYS A 217 30.77 21.57 -1.06
N GLU A 218 31.77 22.14 -0.42
CA GLU A 218 32.98 21.42 0.03
C GLU A 218 33.03 21.24 1.55
N GLY A 219 32.02 21.78 2.28
CA GLY A 219 32.02 21.75 3.72
C GLY A 219 31.23 22.90 4.35
N PHE A 220 31.77 23.50 5.39
CA PHE A 220 31.20 24.66 6.07
C PHE A 220 32.17 25.84 6.05
N THR A 221 31.65 27.05 5.85
CA THR A 221 32.41 28.28 6.01
C THR A 221 32.13 28.89 7.37
N LEU A 222 33.18 29.19 8.13
CA LEU A 222 33.09 29.94 9.38
C LEU A 222 33.52 31.36 9.12
N LYS A 223 32.70 32.35 9.49
CA LYS A 223 32.97 33.77 9.35
C LYS A 223 33.08 34.44 10.71
N GLY A 224 34.20 35.09 10.98
CA GLY A 224 34.41 35.91 12.18
C GLY A 224 33.60 37.19 12.11
N ASN A 225 32.81 37.51 13.14
CA ASN A 225 32.01 38.74 13.24
C ASN A 225 32.62 39.73 14.22
N HIS A 226 32.82 39.31 15.47
CA HIS A 226 33.35 40.14 16.54
C HIS A 226 34.40 39.35 17.33
N ARG A 227 35.34 40.10 17.94
CA ARG A 227 36.35 39.52 18.81
C ARG A 227 35.75 38.69 19.92
N GLY A 228 36.30 37.50 20.12
CA GLY A 228 35.84 36.57 21.15
C GLY A 228 36.24 35.13 20.87
N HIS A 229 35.71 34.25 21.68
CA HIS A 229 35.83 32.80 21.52
C HIS A 229 34.47 32.19 21.53
N THR A 230 34.21 31.33 20.56
CA THR A 230 33.01 30.51 20.47
C THR A 230 33.37 29.11 19.94
N TRP A 231 32.40 28.24 19.74
CA TRP A 231 32.61 26.97 19.08
C TRP A 231 31.51 26.69 18.06
N ALA A 232 31.86 25.92 17.05
CA ALA A 232 30.91 25.32 16.11
C ALA A 232 30.82 23.84 16.37
N LYS A 233 29.59 23.27 16.38
CA LYS A 233 29.34 21.86 16.45
C LYS A 233 28.82 21.40 15.09
N LEU A 234 29.53 20.43 14.48
CA LEU A 234 29.07 19.68 13.31
C LEU A 234 28.50 18.36 13.83
N TYR A 235 27.33 17.96 13.35
CA TYR A 235 26.64 16.77 13.82
C TYR A 235 25.80 16.14 12.72
N SER A 236 25.60 14.81 12.80
CA SER A 236 24.64 14.11 11.94
C SER A 236 23.21 14.43 12.37
N ARG A 237 22.34 14.74 11.41
CA ARG A 237 20.92 14.98 11.64
C ARG A 237 20.21 13.75 12.19
N HIS A 238 20.63 12.56 11.78
CA HIS A 238 20.03 11.29 12.19
C HIS A 238 20.55 10.74 13.50
N ASP A 239 21.81 11.08 13.85
CA ASP A 239 22.47 10.67 15.08
C ASP A 239 23.30 11.83 15.68
N PRO A 240 22.69 12.69 16.52
CA PRO A 240 23.37 13.85 17.11
C PRO A 240 24.57 13.52 17.99
N ASP A 241 24.72 12.26 18.42
CA ASP A 241 25.89 11.80 19.18
C ASP A 241 27.14 11.72 18.27
N VAL A 242 26.91 11.50 16.96
CA VAL A 242 27.96 11.59 15.95
C VAL A 242 28.21 13.07 15.65
N SER A 243 29.11 13.67 16.43
CA SER A 243 29.41 15.10 16.32
C SER A 243 30.89 15.42 16.53
N ARG A 244 31.30 16.60 16.06
CA ARG A 244 32.62 17.20 16.28
C ARG A 244 32.48 18.67 16.59
N THR A 245 33.32 19.13 17.53
CA THR A 245 33.37 20.54 17.94
C THR A 245 34.65 21.19 17.42
N ILE A 246 34.51 22.38 16.90
CA ILE A 246 35.61 23.22 16.40
C ILE A 246 35.61 24.52 17.22
N HIS A 247 36.74 24.85 17.85
CA HIS A 247 36.87 26.10 18.56
C HIS A 247 37.19 27.22 17.58
N ILE A 248 36.54 28.36 17.76
CA ILE A 248 36.70 29.56 16.89
C ILE A 248 37.19 30.69 17.76
N TYR A 249 38.38 31.20 17.43
CA TYR A 249 38.98 32.36 18.06
C TYR A 249 38.98 33.52 17.06
N VAL A 250 38.27 34.58 17.36
CA VAL A 250 38.27 35.79 16.55
C VAL A 250 39.08 36.83 17.28
N ASN A 251 40.23 37.21 16.73
CA ASN A 251 41.18 38.16 17.33
C ASN A 251 41.32 39.39 16.43
N ASP A 252 41.51 40.58 17.05
CA ASP A 252 41.89 41.75 16.27
C ASP A 252 43.36 41.66 15.83
N HIS A 253 43.70 42.33 14.74
CA HIS A 253 45.09 42.50 14.31
C HIS A 253 45.95 43.08 15.44
N SER A 254 47.07 42.45 15.69
CA SER A 254 48.14 43.00 16.55
C SER A 254 48.95 44.06 15.85
#